data_3139d93ded2d66628279c12f14d96b61
#
_entry.id   3139d93ded2d66628279c12f14d96b61
#
_cell.length_a   1.000
_cell.length_b   1.000
_cell.length_c   1.000
_cell.angle_alpha   90.00
_cell.angle_beta   90.00
_cell.angle_gamma   90.00
#
_symmetry.space_group_name_H-M   'P 1'
#
loop_
_entity.id
_entity.type
_entity.pdbx_description
1 polymer ?
#
loop_
_entity_poly.entity_id
_entity_poly.type
_entity_poly.pdbx_seq_one_letter_code
_entity_poly.pdbx_strand_id
1 'polypeptide(L)'
;MASQTSPWLRSARGPMILAMLPALLLIAALIYFTGWAITYSFTNLELTGPNSLNWKWIGFDNYVRLFTRHGFLESLWVTVVFTFFSAIVGQSLFGFGLAATMRGIRGGGRTAVEVAIMLGWLLPDIVAAFLWQATTTDIGFINTLIISPLGFPAYDFLANHALAVVIIANVWKGTAWSYLLFSAALDSISREILEAARVDGATGLQRIWLVMLPIIRPHIATNMLFITIWTFTYFPLIYALTGGGPGSQTEVLSIFMYHQSFGVGKL
;
A
#
# COMPACT_ATOMS: atom_id res chain seq x y z
N MET A 1 41.54 -22.70 -23.82
CA MET A 1 40.18 -23.15 -24.18
C MET A 1 39.34 -21.93 -24.49
N ALA A 2 39.21 -21.57 -25.75
CA ALA A 2 38.38 -20.45 -26.21
C ALA A 2 36.92 -20.92 -26.21
N SER A 3 36.06 -20.29 -25.43
CA SER A 3 34.62 -20.55 -25.41
C SER A 3 34.01 -20.14 -26.75
N GLN A 4 33.75 -21.10 -27.60
CA GLN A 4 32.97 -20.88 -28.81
C GLN A 4 31.55 -20.51 -28.42
N THR A 5 31.24 -19.21 -28.41
CA THR A 5 29.85 -18.73 -28.32
C THR A 5 29.13 -19.16 -29.60
N SER A 6 28.13 -20.01 -29.47
CA SER A 6 27.38 -20.60 -30.58
C SER A 6 26.84 -19.53 -31.54
N PRO A 7 26.85 -19.75 -32.86
CA PRO A 7 26.38 -18.79 -33.86
C PRO A 7 24.92 -18.34 -33.67
N TRP A 8 24.08 -19.18 -33.08
CA TRP A 8 22.67 -18.94 -32.73
C TRP A 8 22.49 -17.78 -31.75
N LEU A 9 23.43 -17.57 -30.79
CA LEU A 9 23.37 -16.47 -29.84
C LEU A 9 23.66 -15.10 -30.48
N ARG A 10 24.38 -15.06 -31.59
CA ARG A 10 24.65 -13.82 -32.34
C ARG A 10 23.45 -13.42 -33.21
N SER A 11 22.74 -14.37 -33.81
CA SER A 11 21.54 -14.09 -34.62
C SER A 11 20.32 -13.69 -33.81
N ALA A 12 20.24 -14.12 -32.55
CA ALA A 12 19.12 -13.81 -31.64
C ALA A 12 19.23 -12.43 -30.95
N ARG A 13 20.41 -11.80 -30.98
CA ARG A 13 20.63 -10.49 -30.30
C ARG A 13 19.80 -9.35 -30.89
N GLY A 14 19.71 -9.28 -32.22
CA GLY A 14 18.92 -8.26 -32.90
C GLY A 14 17.42 -8.28 -32.52
N PRO A 15 16.71 -9.39 -32.74
CA PRO A 15 15.31 -9.51 -32.37
C PRO A 15 15.08 -9.37 -30.83
N MET A 16 16.02 -9.82 -30.00
CA MET A 16 15.93 -9.66 -28.55
C MET A 16 16.05 -8.20 -28.11
N ILE A 17 16.97 -7.42 -28.70
CA ILE A 17 17.10 -5.97 -28.46
C ILE A 17 15.83 -5.26 -28.93
N LEU A 18 15.29 -5.63 -30.09
CA LEU A 18 14.07 -5.04 -30.62
C LEU A 18 12.86 -5.32 -29.71
N ALA A 19 12.76 -6.54 -29.18
CA ALA A 19 11.72 -6.90 -28.22
C ALA A 19 11.83 -6.16 -26.88
N MET A 20 13.05 -5.77 -26.48
CA MET A 20 13.28 -4.98 -25.26
C MET A 20 13.09 -3.47 -25.46
N LEU A 21 13.01 -2.99 -26.70
CA LEU A 21 12.93 -1.57 -27.02
C LEU A 21 11.75 -0.83 -26.33
N PRO A 22 10.52 -1.36 -26.28
CA PRO A 22 9.44 -0.71 -25.55
C PRO A 22 9.73 -0.54 -24.06
N ALA A 23 10.32 -1.57 -23.43
CA ALA A 23 10.69 -1.50 -22.01
C ALA A 23 11.82 -0.47 -21.77
N LEU A 24 12.83 -0.42 -22.65
CA LEU A 24 13.90 0.55 -22.56
C LEU A 24 13.41 1.99 -22.75
N LEU A 25 12.47 2.21 -23.66
CA LEU A 25 11.84 3.52 -23.85
C LEU A 25 11.05 3.96 -22.62
N LEU A 26 10.29 3.06 -22.00
CA LEU A 26 9.57 3.34 -20.74
C LEU A 26 10.55 3.69 -19.62
N ILE A 27 11.62 2.92 -19.45
CA ILE A 27 12.65 3.20 -18.44
C ILE A 27 13.30 4.55 -18.70
N ALA A 28 13.68 4.84 -19.96
CA ALA A 28 14.28 6.12 -20.34
C ALA A 28 13.33 7.30 -20.04
N ALA A 29 12.04 7.15 -20.35
CA ALA A 29 11.02 8.15 -20.04
C ALA A 29 10.89 8.37 -18.52
N LEU A 30 10.84 7.29 -17.71
CA LEU A 30 10.79 7.39 -16.26
C LEU A 30 12.02 8.10 -15.68
N ILE A 31 13.22 7.77 -16.16
CA ILE A 31 14.47 8.42 -15.75
C ILE A 31 14.44 9.90 -16.13
N TYR A 32 13.99 10.22 -17.34
CA TYR A 32 13.87 11.61 -17.82
C TYR A 32 12.91 12.43 -16.94
N PHE A 33 11.68 11.96 -16.71
CA PHE A 33 10.71 12.68 -15.88
C PHE A 33 11.16 12.79 -14.42
N THR A 34 11.79 11.76 -13.87
CA THR A 34 12.36 11.82 -12.51
C THR A 34 13.50 12.85 -12.43
N GLY A 35 14.41 12.84 -13.39
CA GLY A 35 15.49 13.83 -13.48
C GLY A 35 14.95 15.25 -13.66
N TRP A 36 13.92 15.42 -14.48
CA TRP A 36 13.20 16.67 -14.65
C TRP A 36 12.61 17.17 -13.33
N ALA A 37 11.84 16.34 -12.63
CA ALA A 37 11.25 16.68 -11.34
C ALA A 37 12.31 17.06 -10.29
N ILE A 38 13.40 16.28 -10.20
CA ILE A 38 14.52 16.60 -9.30
C ILE A 38 15.16 17.95 -9.67
N THR A 39 15.38 18.22 -10.95
CA THR A 39 15.98 19.50 -11.40
C THR A 39 15.09 20.68 -11.02
N TYR A 40 13.79 20.60 -11.29
CA TYR A 40 12.87 21.68 -10.98
C TYR A 40 12.58 21.84 -9.48
N SER A 41 12.83 20.83 -8.65
CA SER A 41 12.74 20.97 -7.19
C SER A 41 13.74 21.99 -6.61
N PHE A 42 14.82 22.33 -7.35
CA PHE A 42 15.78 23.38 -7.00
C PHE A 42 15.41 24.76 -7.56
N THR A 43 14.24 24.93 -8.10
CA THR A 43 13.76 26.18 -8.70
C THR A 43 12.53 26.70 -7.96
N ASN A 44 12.18 27.97 -8.23
CA ASN A 44 10.92 28.54 -7.74
C ASN A 44 9.77 28.38 -8.73
N LEU A 45 9.78 27.32 -9.55
CA LEU A 45 8.72 27.02 -10.50
C LEU A 45 7.37 26.84 -9.77
N GLU A 46 6.32 27.49 -10.26
CA GLU A 46 4.95 27.37 -9.76
C GLU A 46 4.01 27.01 -10.91
N LEU A 47 2.90 26.35 -10.61
CA LEU A 47 1.91 26.00 -11.65
C LEU A 47 1.24 27.24 -12.24
N THR A 48 1.08 28.27 -11.46
CA THR A 48 0.39 29.51 -11.82
C THR A 48 1.17 30.71 -11.28
N GLY A 49 0.95 31.89 -11.87
CA GLY A 49 1.58 33.12 -11.41
C GLY A 49 2.87 33.48 -12.15
N PRO A 50 3.60 34.52 -11.70
CA PRO A 50 4.78 35.06 -12.38
C PRO A 50 5.91 34.03 -12.54
N ASN A 51 6.06 33.11 -11.59
CA ASN A 51 7.12 32.11 -11.58
C ASN A 51 6.84 30.91 -12.50
N SER A 52 5.64 30.79 -13.06
CA SER A 52 5.32 29.72 -14.02
C SER A 52 6.07 29.86 -15.35
N LEU A 53 6.34 31.10 -15.76
CA LEU A 53 7.07 31.41 -17.00
C LEU A 53 8.49 31.92 -16.73
N ASN A 54 8.74 32.59 -15.61
CA ASN A 54 10.00 33.22 -15.25
C ASN A 54 10.61 32.60 -13.99
N TRP A 55 10.73 31.30 -13.98
CA TRP A 55 11.34 30.59 -12.86
C TRP A 55 12.84 30.89 -12.75
N LYS A 56 13.36 30.75 -11.53
CA LYS A 56 14.77 30.97 -11.20
C LYS A 56 15.29 29.78 -10.39
N TRP A 57 16.57 29.55 -10.51
CA TRP A 57 17.28 28.59 -9.67
C TRP A 57 17.42 29.16 -8.25
N ILE A 58 16.92 28.46 -7.25
CA ILE A 58 16.94 28.87 -5.82
C ILE A 58 17.70 27.89 -4.92
N GLY A 59 18.33 26.87 -5.50
CA GLY A 59 19.08 25.87 -4.74
C GLY A 59 18.22 25.09 -3.76
N PHE A 60 18.63 25.01 -2.52
CA PHE A 60 17.96 24.24 -1.47
C PHE A 60 16.83 24.98 -0.73
N ASP A 61 16.46 26.18 -1.13
CA ASP A 61 15.46 26.99 -0.43
C ASP A 61 14.12 26.29 -0.28
N ASN A 62 13.69 25.52 -1.29
CA ASN A 62 12.45 24.74 -1.19
C ASN A 62 12.54 23.68 -0.08
N TYR A 63 13.67 23.00 0.04
CA TYR A 63 13.90 22.00 1.07
C TYR A 63 13.95 22.62 2.46
N VAL A 64 14.62 23.76 2.63
CA VAL A 64 14.63 24.50 3.89
C VAL A 64 13.22 24.91 4.28
N ARG A 65 12.44 25.47 3.34
CA ARG A 65 11.05 25.86 3.58
C ARG A 65 10.16 24.66 3.92
N LEU A 66 10.37 23.51 3.29
CA LEU A 66 9.62 22.29 3.56
C LEU A 66 9.79 21.84 5.03
N PHE A 67 11.02 21.86 5.54
CA PHE A 67 11.31 21.45 6.92
C PHE A 67 11.00 22.52 7.96
N THR A 68 10.94 23.79 7.59
CA THR A 68 10.65 24.90 8.51
C THR A 68 9.18 25.31 8.57
N ARG A 69 8.40 24.96 7.56
CA ARG A 69 6.95 25.22 7.54
C ARG A 69 6.18 24.15 8.29
N HIS A 70 5.12 24.59 8.96
CA HIS A 70 4.15 23.68 9.56
C HIS A 70 3.47 22.81 8.47
N GLY A 71 3.16 21.57 8.84
CA GLY A 71 2.39 20.63 8.02
C GLY A 71 3.23 19.50 7.42
N PHE A 72 4.46 19.72 6.93
CA PHE A 72 5.25 18.66 6.33
C PHE A 72 5.64 17.55 7.32
N LEU A 73 6.23 17.91 8.46
CA LEU A 73 6.63 16.94 9.47
C LEU A 73 5.43 16.23 10.10
N GLU A 74 4.32 16.95 10.25
CA GLU A 74 3.05 16.39 10.71
C GLU A 74 2.52 15.36 9.70
N SER A 75 2.48 15.71 8.41
CA SER A 75 2.05 14.80 7.34
C SER A 75 2.99 13.61 7.18
N LEU A 76 4.29 13.80 7.37
CA LEU A 76 5.27 12.71 7.40
C LEU A 76 4.98 11.76 8.56
N TRP A 77 4.73 12.29 9.75
CA TRP A 77 4.38 11.48 10.92
C TRP A 77 3.08 10.70 10.70
N VAL A 78 2.04 11.36 10.21
CA VAL A 78 0.76 10.71 9.87
C VAL A 78 0.98 9.59 8.85
N THR A 79 1.82 9.83 7.83
CA THR A 79 2.16 8.82 6.82
C THR A 79 2.87 7.61 7.44
N VAL A 80 3.83 7.83 8.33
CA VAL A 80 4.55 6.75 9.02
C VAL A 80 3.60 5.93 9.89
N VAL A 81 2.77 6.60 10.70
CA VAL A 81 1.77 5.93 11.55
C VAL A 81 0.76 5.16 10.71
N PHE A 82 0.21 5.78 9.67
CA PHE A 82 -0.72 5.15 8.73
C PHE A 82 -0.09 3.91 8.07
N THR A 83 1.12 4.05 7.52
CA THR A 83 1.81 2.93 6.85
C THR A 83 2.16 1.82 7.81
N PHE A 84 2.65 2.14 9.00
CA PHE A 84 2.99 1.14 10.00
C PHE A 84 1.78 0.33 10.44
N PHE A 85 0.72 0.99 10.88
CA PHE A 85 -0.45 0.30 11.41
C PHE A 85 -1.30 -0.37 10.33
N SER A 86 -1.44 0.24 9.14
CA SER A 86 -2.25 -0.38 8.09
C SER A 86 -1.48 -1.45 7.31
N ALA A 87 -0.28 -1.14 6.79
CA ALA A 87 0.46 -2.07 5.95
C ALA A 87 1.22 -3.10 6.80
N ILE A 88 2.22 -2.64 7.59
CA ILE A 88 3.15 -3.55 8.26
C ILE A 88 2.41 -4.43 9.28
N VAL A 89 1.55 -3.84 10.10
CA VAL A 89 0.81 -4.58 11.14
C VAL A 89 -0.47 -5.18 10.55
N GLY A 90 -1.41 -4.35 10.11
CA GLY A 90 -2.75 -4.78 9.75
C GLY A 90 -2.77 -5.76 8.57
N GLN A 91 -2.35 -5.32 7.39
CA GLN A 91 -2.41 -6.16 6.18
C GLN A 91 -1.57 -7.43 6.32
N SER A 92 -0.38 -7.36 6.95
CA SER A 92 0.48 -8.53 7.14
C SER A 92 -0.15 -9.54 8.11
N LEU A 93 -0.67 -9.10 9.26
CA LEU A 93 -1.27 -10.00 10.24
C LEU A 93 -2.56 -10.63 9.72
N PHE A 94 -3.46 -9.83 9.16
CA PHE A 94 -4.73 -10.33 8.63
C PHE A 94 -4.50 -11.21 7.39
N GLY A 95 -3.61 -10.81 6.48
CA GLY A 95 -3.26 -11.60 5.31
C GLY A 95 -2.64 -12.95 5.68
N PHE A 96 -1.67 -12.97 6.60
CA PHE A 96 -1.08 -14.20 7.09
C PHE A 96 -2.08 -15.05 7.87
N GLY A 97 -2.86 -14.44 8.78
CA GLY A 97 -3.87 -15.15 9.57
C GLY A 97 -4.90 -15.84 8.70
N LEU A 98 -5.42 -15.15 7.67
CA LEU A 98 -6.34 -15.72 6.70
C LEU A 98 -5.68 -16.84 5.88
N ALA A 99 -4.44 -16.64 5.39
CA ALA A 99 -3.73 -17.66 4.63
C ALA A 99 -3.47 -18.92 5.47
N ALA A 100 -3.05 -18.76 6.71
CA ALA A 100 -2.81 -19.88 7.62
C ALA A 100 -4.09 -20.66 7.97
N THR A 101 -5.20 -19.97 8.19
CA THR A 101 -6.51 -20.60 8.47
C THR A 101 -7.08 -21.28 7.22
N MET A 102 -7.01 -20.64 6.07
CA MET A 102 -7.56 -21.18 4.80
C MET A 102 -6.76 -22.37 4.28
N ARG A 103 -5.50 -22.55 4.65
CA ARG A 103 -4.69 -23.70 4.26
C ARG A 103 -5.31 -25.05 4.65
N GLY A 104 -6.03 -25.11 5.77
CA GLY A 104 -6.72 -26.32 6.24
C GLY A 104 -8.07 -26.58 5.59
N ILE A 105 -8.65 -25.57 4.94
CA ILE A 105 -9.99 -25.61 4.38
C ILE A 105 -9.92 -26.01 2.90
N ARG A 106 -10.76 -26.96 2.48
CA ARG A 106 -10.87 -27.42 1.09
C ARG A 106 -12.30 -27.22 0.60
N GLY A 107 -12.44 -27.05 -0.73
CA GLY A 107 -13.74 -26.95 -1.39
C GLY A 107 -14.33 -25.54 -1.38
N GLY A 108 -15.66 -25.45 -1.56
CA GLY A 108 -16.36 -24.18 -1.82
C GLY A 108 -16.21 -23.10 -0.75
N GLY A 109 -16.00 -23.47 0.52
CA GLY A 109 -15.79 -22.51 1.59
C GLY A 109 -14.50 -21.67 1.43
N ARG A 110 -13.39 -22.30 1.02
CA ARG A 110 -12.15 -21.58 0.70
C ARG A 110 -12.36 -20.62 -0.47
N THR A 111 -12.95 -21.12 -1.54
CA THR A 111 -13.22 -20.31 -2.74
C THR A 111 -14.12 -19.10 -2.42
N ALA A 112 -15.16 -19.28 -1.60
CA ALA A 112 -16.04 -18.18 -1.23
C ALA A 112 -15.29 -17.07 -0.47
N VAL A 113 -14.42 -17.42 0.47
CA VAL A 113 -13.59 -16.46 1.21
C VAL A 113 -12.59 -15.77 0.27
N GLU A 114 -11.93 -16.53 -0.61
CA GLU A 114 -11.00 -15.97 -1.60
C GLU A 114 -11.69 -14.97 -2.53
N VAL A 115 -12.86 -15.31 -3.04
CA VAL A 115 -13.67 -14.41 -3.87
C VAL A 115 -14.07 -13.16 -3.11
N ALA A 116 -14.52 -13.29 -1.86
CA ALA A 116 -14.90 -12.13 -1.04
C ALA A 116 -13.73 -11.17 -0.80
N ILE A 117 -12.54 -11.71 -0.50
CA ILE A 117 -11.31 -10.91 -0.30
C ILE A 117 -10.92 -10.22 -1.63
N MET A 118 -10.99 -10.95 -2.76
CA MET A 118 -10.66 -10.39 -4.07
C MET A 118 -11.65 -9.30 -4.49
N LEU A 119 -12.94 -9.47 -4.23
CA LEU A 119 -13.94 -8.45 -4.52
C LEU A 119 -13.63 -7.14 -3.79
N GLY A 120 -13.24 -7.20 -2.51
CA GLY A 120 -12.82 -6.00 -1.76
C GLY A 120 -11.62 -5.29 -2.40
N TRP A 121 -10.65 -6.05 -2.89
CA TRP A 121 -9.46 -5.48 -3.54
C TRP A 121 -9.74 -4.89 -4.93
N LEU A 122 -10.63 -5.52 -5.70
CA LEU A 122 -11.01 -5.07 -7.05
C LEU A 122 -11.92 -3.83 -7.04
N LEU A 123 -12.55 -3.50 -5.92
CA LEU A 123 -13.38 -2.30 -5.84
C LEU A 123 -12.55 -1.04 -6.12
N PRO A 124 -13.02 -0.11 -6.97
CA PRO A 124 -12.41 1.20 -7.13
C PRO A 124 -12.29 1.93 -5.78
N ASP A 125 -11.18 2.61 -5.55
CA ASP A 125 -10.90 3.28 -4.28
C ASP A 125 -11.99 4.26 -3.85
N ILE A 126 -12.55 4.99 -4.81
CA ILE A 126 -13.63 5.94 -4.55
C ILE A 126 -14.91 5.24 -4.07
N VAL A 127 -15.22 4.07 -4.63
CA VAL A 127 -16.38 3.25 -4.19
C VAL A 127 -16.13 2.72 -2.78
N ALA A 128 -14.92 2.24 -2.52
CA ALA A 128 -14.53 1.80 -1.18
C ALA A 128 -14.64 2.94 -0.16
N ALA A 129 -14.22 4.15 -0.51
CA ALA A 129 -14.37 5.33 0.35
C ALA A 129 -15.83 5.63 0.70
N PHE A 130 -16.72 5.63 -0.29
CA PHE A 130 -18.16 5.85 -0.03
C PHE A 130 -18.79 4.74 0.82
N LEU A 131 -18.38 3.49 0.64
CA LEU A 131 -18.85 2.38 1.50
C LEU A 131 -18.42 2.60 2.95
N TRP A 132 -17.17 3.03 3.18
CA TRP A 132 -16.68 3.32 4.51
C TRP A 132 -17.35 4.56 5.12
N GLN A 133 -17.60 5.63 4.34
CA GLN A 133 -18.40 6.77 4.80
C GLN A 133 -19.81 6.33 5.20
N ALA A 134 -20.51 5.61 4.34
CA ALA A 134 -21.85 5.08 4.63
C ALA A 134 -21.89 4.14 5.84
N THR A 135 -20.75 3.60 6.25
CA THR A 135 -20.64 2.66 7.36
C THR A 135 -20.32 3.38 8.68
N THR A 136 -19.47 4.42 8.65
CA THR A 136 -18.80 4.96 9.85
C THR A 136 -19.30 6.33 10.31
N THR A 137 -20.17 7.00 9.54
CA THR A 137 -20.82 8.25 9.96
C THR A 137 -21.87 8.01 11.06
N ASP A 138 -22.35 9.05 11.70
CA ASP A 138 -23.37 9.03 12.74
C ASP A 138 -24.70 8.38 12.32
N ILE A 139 -25.08 8.52 11.04
CA ILE A 139 -26.23 7.86 10.42
C ILE A 139 -25.89 6.54 9.71
N GLY A 140 -24.64 6.09 9.84
CA GLY A 140 -24.09 4.95 9.09
C GLY A 140 -24.56 3.58 9.60
N PHE A 141 -24.18 2.53 8.84
CA PHE A 141 -24.59 1.15 9.13
C PHE A 141 -24.19 0.67 10.53
N ILE A 142 -23.00 1.06 11.03
CA ILE A 142 -22.55 0.67 12.37
C ILE A 142 -23.49 1.25 13.42
N ASN A 143 -23.86 2.52 13.31
CA ASN A 143 -24.76 3.15 14.23
C ASN A 143 -26.17 2.56 14.15
N THR A 144 -26.70 2.40 12.94
CA THR A 144 -28.08 1.96 12.73
C THR A 144 -28.30 0.49 13.14
N LEU A 145 -27.35 -0.40 12.84
CA LEU A 145 -27.50 -1.85 13.00
C LEU A 145 -26.89 -2.37 14.32
N ILE A 146 -25.96 -1.65 14.92
CA ILE A 146 -25.21 -2.16 16.09
C ILE A 146 -25.39 -1.22 17.28
N ILE A 147 -25.03 0.06 17.15
CA ILE A 147 -24.93 0.98 18.29
C ILE A 147 -26.30 1.36 18.82
N SER A 148 -27.21 1.82 17.95
CA SER A 148 -28.57 2.24 18.35
C SER A 148 -29.42 1.11 18.90
N PRO A 149 -29.43 -0.13 18.35
CA PRO A 149 -30.16 -1.25 18.95
C PRO A 149 -29.61 -1.67 20.32
N LEU A 150 -28.33 -1.40 20.60
CA LEU A 150 -27.74 -1.64 21.92
C LEU A 150 -28.01 -0.52 22.93
N GLY A 151 -28.76 0.54 22.54
CA GLY A 151 -29.13 1.65 23.40
C GLY A 151 -28.05 2.71 23.58
N PHE A 152 -26.98 2.70 22.78
CA PHE A 152 -25.94 3.72 22.82
C PHE A 152 -26.29 4.89 21.86
N PRO A 153 -25.82 6.12 22.17
CA PRO A 153 -25.97 7.26 21.27
C PRO A 153 -25.17 7.04 20.00
N ALA A 154 -25.68 7.59 18.89
CA ALA A 154 -24.99 7.55 17.60
C ALA A 154 -23.60 8.21 17.71
N TYR A 155 -22.61 7.62 17.08
CA TYR A 155 -21.22 8.06 17.16
C TYR A 155 -20.61 8.20 15.76
N ASP A 156 -20.09 9.38 15.46
CA ASP A 156 -19.38 9.60 14.18
C ASP A 156 -17.91 9.20 14.32
N PHE A 157 -17.60 7.99 13.85
CA PHE A 157 -16.24 7.44 13.87
C PHE A 157 -15.32 8.22 12.92
N LEU A 158 -15.84 8.68 11.78
CA LEU A 158 -15.05 9.39 10.80
C LEU A 158 -14.67 10.80 11.29
N ALA A 159 -15.60 11.48 11.97
CA ALA A 159 -15.31 12.80 12.54
C ALA A 159 -14.35 12.73 13.74
N ASN A 160 -14.47 11.70 14.58
CA ASN A 160 -13.73 11.63 15.85
C ASN A 160 -12.45 10.79 15.77
N HIS A 161 -12.38 9.81 14.86
CA HIS A 161 -11.25 8.87 14.72
C HIS A 161 -10.90 8.60 13.26
N ALA A 162 -10.81 9.66 12.46
CA ALA A 162 -10.59 9.57 11.02
C ALA A 162 -9.39 8.69 10.64
N LEU A 163 -8.25 8.86 11.30
CA LEU A 163 -7.04 8.08 11.01
C LEU A 163 -7.25 6.58 11.26
N ALA A 164 -7.96 6.22 12.34
CA ALA A 164 -8.26 4.81 12.62
C ALA A 164 -9.20 4.22 11.55
N VAL A 165 -10.22 4.95 11.13
CA VAL A 165 -11.12 4.53 10.03
C VAL A 165 -10.35 4.32 8.74
N VAL A 166 -9.47 5.26 8.38
CA VAL A 166 -8.63 5.18 7.18
C VAL A 166 -7.67 3.99 7.25
N ILE A 167 -7.06 3.73 8.42
CA ILE A 167 -6.19 2.56 8.64
C ILE A 167 -7.00 1.27 8.42
N ILE A 168 -8.17 1.13 9.05
CA ILE A 168 -9.00 -0.08 8.93
C ILE A 168 -9.48 -0.28 7.50
N ALA A 169 -9.91 0.77 6.82
CA ALA A 169 -10.31 0.73 5.42
C ALA A 169 -9.16 0.26 4.50
N ASN A 170 -7.95 0.75 4.74
CA ASN A 170 -6.78 0.32 3.98
C ASN A 170 -6.34 -1.11 4.32
N VAL A 171 -6.46 -1.53 5.59
CA VAL A 171 -6.22 -2.93 5.99
C VAL A 171 -7.19 -3.85 5.26
N TRP A 172 -8.50 -3.53 5.32
CA TRP A 172 -9.53 -4.33 4.64
C TRP A 172 -9.21 -4.49 3.15
N LYS A 173 -8.90 -3.40 2.46
CA LYS A 173 -8.62 -3.41 1.03
C LYS A 173 -7.31 -4.13 0.70
N GLY A 174 -6.23 -3.83 1.43
CA GLY A 174 -4.90 -4.33 1.13
C GLY A 174 -4.61 -5.77 1.61
N THR A 175 -5.44 -6.31 2.50
CA THR A 175 -5.30 -7.68 3.03
C THR A 175 -5.28 -8.73 1.91
N ALA A 176 -6.00 -8.48 0.81
CA ALA A 176 -6.06 -9.42 -0.33
C ALA A 176 -4.70 -9.74 -0.93
N TRP A 177 -3.86 -8.73 -1.14
CA TRP A 177 -2.50 -8.92 -1.65
C TRP A 177 -1.67 -9.77 -0.70
N SER A 178 -1.65 -9.40 0.59
CA SER A 178 -0.91 -10.13 1.61
C SER A 178 -1.40 -11.57 1.75
N TYR A 179 -2.72 -11.78 1.67
CA TYR A 179 -3.32 -13.12 1.66
C TYR A 179 -2.81 -13.97 0.50
N LEU A 180 -2.85 -13.46 -0.73
CA LEU A 180 -2.40 -14.19 -1.92
C LEU A 180 -0.93 -14.60 -1.81
N LEU A 181 -0.07 -13.64 -1.43
CA LEU A 181 1.36 -13.89 -1.30
C LEU A 181 1.65 -14.91 -0.20
N PHE A 182 1.04 -14.77 0.97
CA PHE A 182 1.23 -15.71 2.07
C PHE A 182 0.58 -17.07 1.80
N SER A 183 -0.55 -17.13 1.10
CA SER A 183 -1.15 -18.41 0.69
C SER A 183 -0.21 -19.19 -0.22
N ALA A 184 0.35 -18.54 -1.25
CA ALA A 184 1.33 -19.14 -2.13
C ALA A 184 2.62 -19.58 -1.39
N ALA A 185 3.11 -18.71 -0.48
CA ALA A 185 4.28 -19.03 0.33
C ALA A 185 4.04 -20.23 1.26
N LEU A 186 2.89 -20.27 1.93
CA LEU A 186 2.54 -21.39 2.80
C LEU A 186 2.31 -22.69 2.02
N ASP A 187 1.71 -22.63 0.84
CA ASP A 187 1.47 -23.78 -0.01
C ASP A 187 2.78 -24.37 -0.58
N SER A 188 3.86 -23.59 -0.65
CA SER A 188 5.20 -24.06 -1.05
C SER A 188 5.92 -24.90 0.01
N ILE A 189 5.46 -24.90 1.27
CA ILE A 189 6.04 -25.72 2.34
C ILE A 189 5.59 -27.15 2.15
N SER A 190 6.55 -28.08 2.03
CA SER A 190 6.25 -29.51 1.83
C SER A 190 5.44 -30.10 2.99
N ARG A 191 4.59 -31.07 2.69
CA ARG A 191 3.77 -31.73 3.71
C ARG A 191 4.60 -32.53 4.69
N GLU A 192 5.70 -33.12 4.23
CA GLU A 192 6.61 -33.92 5.03
C GLU A 192 7.21 -33.11 6.20
N ILE A 193 7.58 -31.86 5.95
CA ILE A 193 8.10 -30.97 7.02
C ILE A 193 7.04 -30.73 8.10
N LEU A 194 5.80 -30.52 7.72
CA LEU A 194 4.73 -30.28 8.68
C LEU A 194 4.27 -31.54 9.41
N GLU A 195 4.36 -32.70 8.75
CA GLU A 195 4.09 -34.00 9.36
C GLU A 195 5.20 -34.39 10.34
N ALA A 196 6.46 -34.19 9.97
CA ALA A 196 7.59 -34.40 10.88
C ALA A 196 7.44 -33.56 12.16
N ALA A 197 7.12 -32.26 12.01
CA ALA A 197 6.87 -31.41 13.16
C ALA A 197 5.67 -31.88 14.03
N ARG A 198 4.67 -32.54 13.43
CA ARG A 198 3.58 -33.17 14.20
C ARG A 198 4.03 -34.40 14.97
N VAL A 199 4.86 -35.23 14.33
CA VAL A 199 5.44 -36.44 14.99
C VAL A 199 6.32 -36.02 16.15
N ASP A 200 7.06 -34.92 16.03
CA ASP A 200 7.86 -34.31 17.11
C ASP A 200 7.01 -33.67 18.23
N GLY A 201 5.68 -33.74 18.13
CA GLY A 201 4.75 -33.22 19.14
C GLY A 201 4.48 -31.72 19.07
N ALA A 202 4.88 -31.01 18.01
CA ALA A 202 4.64 -29.57 17.88
C ALA A 202 3.16 -29.25 17.75
N THR A 203 2.66 -28.37 18.62
CA THR A 203 1.30 -27.83 18.56
C THR A 203 1.08 -26.99 17.32
N GLY A 204 -0.17 -26.67 16.98
CA GLY A 204 -0.51 -25.82 15.83
C GLY A 204 0.24 -24.48 15.86
N LEU A 205 0.27 -23.82 17.01
CA LEU A 205 0.94 -22.53 17.19
C LEU A 205 2.46 -22.66 17.09
N GLN A 206 3.04 -23.71 17.70
CA GLN A 206 4.48 -24.00 17.58
C GLN A 206 4.89 -24.23 16.12
N ARG A 207 4.07 -24.94 15.33
CA ARG A 207 4.34 -25.13 13.90
C ARG A 207 4.33 -23.81 13.13
N ILE A 208 3.42 -22.88 13.47
CA ILE A 208 3.40 -21.55 12.84
C ILE A 208 4.71 -20.81 13.17
N TRP A 209 5.06 -20.68 14.45
CA TRP A 209 6.18 -19.84 14.88
C TRP A 209 7.55 -20.46 14.61
N LEU A 210 7.71 -21.77 14.81
CA LEU A 210 9.01 -22.44 14.76
C LEU A 210 9.32 -23.07 13.39
N VAL A 211 8.28 -23.33 12.57
CA VAL A 211 8.46 -24.00 11.27
C VAL A 211 8.02 -23.10 10.12
N MET A 212 6.76 -22.69 10.11
CA MET A 212 6.20 -22.00 8.93
C MET A 212 6.79 -20.60 8.75
N LEU A 213 6.75 -19.74 9.77
CA LEU A 213 7.27 -18.37 9.68
C LEU A 213 8.76 -18.29 9.32
N PRO A 214 9.66 -19.11 9.91
CA PRO A 214 11.06 -19.13 9.49
C PRO A 214 11.27 -19.52 8.02
N ILE A 215 10.51 -20.48 7.51
CA ILE A 215 10.62 -20.92 6.11
C ILE A 215 10.16 -19.82 5.15
N ILE A 216 9.06 -19.12 5.46
CA ILE A 216 8.52 -18.08 4.59
C ILE A 216 9.10 -16.67 4.84
N ARG A 217 10.15 -16.52 5.64
CA ARG A 217 10.79 -15.23 5.92
C ARG A 217 11.06 -14.37 4.67
N PRO A 218 11.59 -14.93 3.56
CA PRO A 218 11.80 -14.13 2.35
C PRO A 218 10.50 -13.55 1.79
N HIS A 219 9.41 -14.32 1.85
CA HIS A 219 8.09 -13.87 1.39
C HIS A 219 7.49 -12.81 2.32
N ILE A 220 7.74 -12.90 3.64
CA ILE A 220 7.34 -11.86 4.60
C ILE A 220 8.07 -10.55 4.27
N ALA A 221 9.38 -10.59 4.04
CA ALA A 221 10.15 -9.41 3.66
C ALA A 221 9.66 -8.80 2.34
N THR A 222 9.40 -9.64 1.34
CA THR A 222 8.83 -9.20 0.05
C THR A 222 7.46 -8.56 0.23
N ASN A 223 6.57 -9.17 1.02
CA ASN A 223 5.25 -8.59 1.31
C ASN A 223 5.40 -7.21 1.97
N MET A 224 6.18 -7.13 3.05
CA MET A 224 6.40 -5.87 3.78
C MET A 224 6.97 -4.78 2.87
N LEU A 225 7.90 -5.12 1.98
CA LEU A 225 8.46 -4.16 1.03
C LEU A 225 7.37 -3.58 0.11
N PHE A 226 6.60 -4.45 -0.57
CA PHE A 226 5.58 -4.01 -1.52
C PHE A 226 4.45 -3.22 -0.86
N ILE A 227 3.88 -3.75 0.22
CA ILE A 227 2.76 -3.07 0.89
C ILE A 227 3.21 -1.74 1.53
N THR A 228 4.47 -1.64 2.00
CA THR A 228 5.02 -0.37 2.52
C THR A 228 5.14 0.65 1.41
N ILE A 229 5.73 0.30 0.26
CA ILE A 229 5.88 1.22 -0.87
C ILE A 229 4.51 1.69 -1.36
N TRP A 230 3.55 0.80 -1.56
CA TRP A 230 2.21 1.15 -2.03
C TRP A 230 1.43 2.00 -1.03
N THR A 231 1.49 1.65 0.25
CA THR A 231 0.75 2.37 1.29
C THR A 231 1.37 3.73 1.59
N PHE A 232 2.70 3.86 1.54
CA PHE A 232 3.39 5.13 1.80
C PHE A 232 3.01 6.22 0.78
N THR A 233 2.74 5.83 -0.45
CA THR A 233 2.34 6.74 -1.54
C THR A 233 0.83 6.75 -1.81
N TYR A 234 0.05 6.10 -0.94
CA TYR A 234 -1.37 5.90 -1.20
C TYR A 234 -2.16 7.20 -1.06
N PHE A 235 -2.97 7.50 -2.07
CA PHE A 235 -3.73 8.75 -2.16
C PHE A 235 -5.25 8.54 -2.33
N PRO A 236 -5.74 7.72 -3.30
CA PRO A 236 -7.11 7.81 -3.76
C PRO A 236 -8.17 7.54 -2.69
N LEU A 237 -8.00 6.46 -1.90
CA LEU A 237 -8.93 6.10 -0.83
C LEU A 237 -8.97 7.16 0.25
N ILE A 238 -7.80 7.64 0.71
CA ILE A 238 -7.70 8.59 1.81
C ILE A 238 -8.31 9.91 1.41
N TYR A 239 -7.98 10.39 0.21
CA TYR A 239 -8.53 11.64 -0.33
C TYR A 239 -10.05 11.57 -0.49
N ALA A 240 -10.58 10.49 -1.07
CA ALA A 240 -12.02 10.32 -1.24
C ALA A 240 -12.77 10.13 0.09
N LEU A 241 -12.13 9.55 1.11
CA LEU A 241 -12.76 9.26 2.41
C LEU A 241 -12.79 10.49 3.32
N THR A 242 -11.69 11.25 3.39
CA THR A 242 -11.48 12.32 4.37
C THR A 242 -10.94 13.63 3.81
N GLY A 243 -10.35 13.59 2.59
CA GLY A 243 -9.65 14.75 2.03
C GLY A 243 -8.45 15.24 2.87
N GLY A 244 -7.95 14.42 3.81
CA GLY A 244 -6.90 14.80 4.76
C GLY A 244 -7.41 15.25 6.13
N GLY A 245 -8.75 15.47 6.27
CA GLY A 245 -9.39 15.95 7.49
C GLY A 245 -9.81 14.86 8.48
N PRO A 246 -10.48 15.25 9.59
CA PRO A 246 -10.62 16.61 10.07
C PRO A 246 -9.28 17.16 10.61
N GLY A 247 -9.03 18.45 10.43
CA GLY A 247 -7.86 19.13 11.02
C GLY A 247 -6.50 18.48 10.72
N SER A 248 -6.25 17.99 9.51
CA SER A 248 -5.01 17.32 9.07
C SER A 248 -4.76 15.95 9.71
N GLN A 249 -5.71 15.35 10.41
CA GLN A 249 -5.53 14.04 11.08
C GLN A 249 -5.21 12.90 10.11
N THR A 250 -5.61 13.01 8.86
CA THR A 250 -5.37 12.02 7.80
C THR A 250 -4.58 12.61 6.62
N GLU A 251 -3.94 13.75 6.83
CA GLU A 251 -3.13 14.40 5.82
C GLU A 251 -1.78 13.70 5.67
N VAL A 252 -1.81 12.58 4.94
CA VAL A 252 -0.57 11.88 4.56
C VAL A 252 0.22 12.69 3.52
N LEU A 253 1.49 12.37 3.31
CA LEU A 253 2.38 13.10 2.39
C LEU A 253 1.80 13.24 0.98
N SER A 254 1.13 12.23 0.46
CA SER A 254 0.50 12.28 -0.86
C SER A 254 -0.62 13.33 -0.95
N ILE A 255 -1.40 13.49 0.12
CA ILE A 255 -2.44 14.52 0.22
C ILE A 255 -1.81 15.89 0.45
N PHE A 256 -0.82 15.99 1.32
CA PHE A 256 -0.06 17.21 1.53
C PHE A 256 0.55 17.73 0.21
N MET A 257 1.20 16.85 -0.56
CA MET A 257 1.74 17.20 -1.88
C MET A 257 0.64 17.69 -2.83
N TYR A 258 -0.51 17.02 -2.85
CA TYR A 258 -1.64 17.42 -3.67
C TYR A 258 -2.16 18.83 -3.30
N HIS A 259 -2.33 19.11 -2.00
CA HIS A 259 -2.77 20.41 -1.53
C HIS A 259 -1.76 21.53 -1.84
N GLN A 260 -0.46 21.24 -1.71
CA GLN A 260 0.58 22.22 -2.05
C GLN A 260 0.63 22.51 -3.55
N SER A 261 0.55 21.46 -4.38
CA SER A 261 0.67 21.61 -5.82
C SER A 261 -0.60 22.26 -6.45
N PHE A 262 -1.78 21.73 -6.12
CA PHE A 262 -3.04 22.16 -6.76
C PHE A 262 -3.83 23.18 -5.94
N GLY A 263 -3.73 23.16 -4.62
CA GLY A 263 -4.39 24.14 -3.76
C GLY A 263 -3.62 25.46 -3.65
N VAL A 264 -2.28 25.39 -3.58
CA VAL A 264 -1.41 26.57 -3.40
C VAL A 264 -0.65 26.93 -4.68
N GLY A 265 -0.62 26.05 -5.68
CA GLY A 265 0.06 26.26 -6.96
C GLY A 265 1.59 26.14 -6.91
N LYS A 266 2.15 25.50 -5.88
CA LYS A 266 3.60 25.30 -5.71
C LYS A 266 3.98 23.89 -6.17
N LEU A 267 5.05 23.83 -6.96
CA LEU A 267 5.67 22.57 -7.41
C LEU A 267 6.85 22.20 -6.56
#